data_c3c42b39a53488224fd0e033b9157a49
#
_entry.id   c3c42b39a53488224fd0e033b9157a49
#
_cell.length_a   1.000
_cell.length_b   1.000
_cell.length_c   1.000
_cell.angle_alpha   90.00
_cell.angle_beta   90.00
_cell.angle_gamma   90.00
#
_symmetry.space_group_name_H-M   'P 1'
#
loop_
_entity.id
_entity.type
_entity.pdbx_description
1 polymer ?
#
loop_
_entity_poly.entity_id
_entity_poly.type
_entity_poly.pdbx_seq_one_letter_code
_entity_poly.pdbx_strand_id
1 'polypeptide(L)'
;MSSLLGIGGGGNVGVAGGGDFYSYSIDQSLRLDGSTAYLSKSDFAASTDTTKRTFSTWVKRGNPEGVGAYNHIIGAGSSAIDGFGFANGTAKLQWLQGGVVTKDGVRDLRDTSAWYHIFTTWNATDNEVYIYVNGELDYSSTNSIDALSKLGNTGHTTYIGKRSNSGVYIHGYLAETVFLDGTIGDVNDFGELVNGIWVPKNISAASLTYGTNGFYLDYADSSDLGKDVSGQGNHFTSNNLAAHDGVPDSPANNWCTLNFNDSRTSLGWQEGGLRWFSASYSYKAFSTMVIPEISDSDTYYAEYHMAADGYSGGIAPLSNSGSNSNTDLTGFLAYAYNGNFYNNLTATASGYDPVVGDIISIKAGNGQIEFFLNGTSVGTPYTGLTGSYKFGAWALGATGNGMYWNFGQDSTFAGSKTGSS
;
A
#
# COMPACT_ATOMS: atom_id res chain seq x y z
N MET A 1 14.19 4.19 17.87
CA MET A 1 13.08 4.40 16.94
C MET A 1 12.23 3.16 17.04
N SER A 2 11.18 3.21 17.81
CA SER A 2 10.27 2.06 18.01
C SER A 2 9.08 2.24 17.08
N SER A 3 8.98 1.39 16.07
CA SER A 3 7.76 1.22 15.31
C SER A 3 6.71 0.60 16.24
N LEU A 4 5.61 1.30 16.46
CA LEU A 4 4.46 0.74 17.16
C LEU A 4 3.84 -0.34 16.25
N LEU A 5 3.99 -1.59 16.64
CA LEU A 5 3.44 -2.74 15.94
C LEU A 5 1.94 -2.78 16.21
N GLY A 6 1.14 -2.37 15.24
CA GLY A 6 -0.30 -2.60 15.27
C GLY A 6 -0.55 -4.09 15.00
N ILE A 7 -0.95 -4.84 16.00
CA ILE A 7 -1.37 -6.24 15.85
C ILE A 7 -2.81 -6.21 15.36
N GLY A 8 -3.02 -6.52 14.10
CA GLY A 8 -4.34 -6.70 13.51
C GLY A 8 -5.01 -7.95 14.05
N GLY A 9 -5.85 -7.79 15.01
CA GLY A 9 -6.85 -8.72 15.46
C GLY A 9 -7.99 -7.86 15.97
N GLY A 10 -9.18 -7.95 15.34
CA GLY A 10 -10.36 -7.16 15.68
C GLY A 10 -10.70 -7.19 17.17
N GLY A 11 -10.21 -6.21 17.85
CA GLY A 11 -10.43 -5.97 19.26
C GLY A 11 -9.63 -4.75 19.63
N ASN A 12 -10.32 -3.67 19.92
CA ASN A 12 -9.78 -2.52 20.61
C ASN A 12 -9.01 -3.02 21.84
N VAL A 13 -7.68 -3.06 21.77
CA VAL A 13 -6.88 -3.24 22.99
C VAL A 13 -6.97 -1.93 23.72
N GLY A 14 -8.06 -1.77 24.46
CA GLY A 14 -8.20 -0.69 25.42
C GLY A 14 -7.07 -0.81 26.44
N VAL A 15 -6.06 0.03 26.29
CA VAL A 15 -5.12 0.29 27.38
C VAL A 15 -5.95 0.94 28.48
N ALA A 16 -6.20 0.21 29.55
CA ALA A 16 -6.93 0.73 30.69
C ALA A 16 -6.21 2.01 31.19
N GLY A 17 -6.81 3.18 30.94
CA GLY A 17 -6.40 4.47 31.49
C GLY A 17 -5.72 5.47 30.55
N GLY A 18 -5.59 5.22 29.25
CA GLY A 18 -5.15 6.22 28.26
C GLY A 18 -6.27 6.48 27.26
N GLY A 19 -6.59 7.73 26.96
CA GLY A 19 -7.44 8.08 25.84
C GLY A 19 -6.91 7.45 24.55
N ASP A 20 -7.78 7.22 23.56
CA ASP A 20 -7.41 6.64 22.27
C ASP A 20 -6.21 7.37 21.70
N PHE A 21 -5.17 6.63 21.30
CA PHE A 21 -3.96 7.20 20.72
C PHE A 21 -4.28 8.05 19.48
N TYR A 22 -5.27 7.65 18.73
CA TYR A 22 -5.80 8.39 17.61
C TYR A 22 -7.07 9.13 18.04
N SER A 23 -7.07 10.48 17.93
CA SER A 23 -8.27 11.31 18.10
C SER A 23 -9.24 11.13 16.92
N TYR A 24 -8.71 10.67 15.78
CA TYR A 24 -9.43 10.37 14.54
C TYR A 24 -8.81 9.16 13.85
N SER A 25 -9.65 8.25 13.35
CA SER A 25 -9.23 7.07 12.59
C SER A 25 -9.72 7.17 11.17
N ILE A 26 -8.83 6.90 10.23
CA ILE A 26 -9.19 6.64 8.84
C ILE A 26 -9.54 5.15 8.74
N ASP A 27 -10.77 4.84 8.35
CA ASP A 27 -11.27 3.46 8.38
C ASP A 27 -10.92 2.67 7.13
N GLN A 28 -10.67 3.35 6.00
CA GLN A 28 -10.44 2.71 4.70
C GLN A 28 -9.40 3.44 3.86
N SER A 29 -8.84 2.71 2.91
CA SER A 29 -7.98 3.24 1.85
C SER A 29 -8.33 2.63 0.50
N LEU A 30 -7.86 3.27 -0.56
CA LEU A 30 -7.89 2.77 -1.93
C LEU A 30 -6.64 1.95 -2.19
N ARG A 31 -6.80 0.66 -2.50
CA ARG A 31 -5.72 -0.21 -2.99
C ARG A 31 -5.55 -0.02 -4.50
N LEU A 32 -4.31 0.17 -4.94
CA LEU A 32 -3.91 0.30 -6.35
C LEU A 32 -2.98 -0.85 -6.75
N ASP A 33 -3.34 -1.53 -7.84
CA ASP A 33 -2.69 -2.76 -8.31
C ASP A 33 -1.28 -2.56 -8.89
N GLY A 34 -0.92 -1.33 -9.24
CA GLY A 34 0.35 -0.99 -9.89
C GLY A 34 0.39 -1.29 -11.39
N SER A 35 -0.73 -1.68 -12.00
CA SER A 35 -0.76 -2.10 -13.41
C SER A 35 -1.89 -1.51 -14.25
N THR A 36 -3.08 -1.38 -13.69
CA THR A 36 -4.28 -0.98 -14.45
C THR A 36 -5.25 -0.09 -13.68
N ALA A 37 -5.21 -0.13 -12.35
CA ALA A 37 -6.17 0.53 -11.47
C ALA A 37 -5.83 2.02 -11.26
N TYR A 38 -6.82 2.90 -11.44
CA TYR A 38 -6.70 4.34 -11.21
C TYR A 38 -8.06 5.03 -11.17
N LEU A 39 -8.07 6.28 -10.71
CA LEU A 39 -9.23 7.18 -10.81
C LEU A 39 -8.97 8.27 -11.84
N SER A 40 -10.03 8.71 -12.53
CA SER A 40 -9.94 9.81 -13.52
C SER A 40 -11.15 10.71 -13.51
N LYS A 41 -10.92 12.02 -13.81
CA LYS A 41 -11.97 13.01 -14.02
C LYS A 41 -11.57 13.94 -15.16
N SER A 42 -12.44 14.11 -16.16
CA SER A 42 -12.16 14.88 -17.38
C SER A 42 -13.01 16.13 -17.56
N ASP A 43 -14.05 16.30 -16.77
CA ASP A 43 -15.08 17.34 -16.92
C ASP A 43 -14.97 18.44 -15.87
N PHE A 44 -13.74 18.80 -15.50
CA PHE A 44 -13.52 19.94 -14.63
C PHE A 44 -13.95 21.26 -15.29
N ALA A 45 -14.55 22.15 -14.49
CA ALA A 45 -14.78 23.53 -14.85
C ALA A 45 -13.46 24.33 -14.97
N ALA A 46 -13.54 25.62 -15.27
CA ALA A 46 -12.38 26.49 -15.12
C ALA A 46 -11.95 26.54 -13.65
N SER A 47 -10.65 26.38 -13.41
CA SER A 47 -10.07 26.43 -12.06
C SER A 47 -10.32 27.78 -11.39
N THR A 48 -10.45 27.78 -10.08
CA THR A 48 -10.55 29.01 -9.27
C THR A 48 -9.29 29.87 -9.42
N ASP A 49 -8.11 29.25 -9.25
CA ASP A 49 -6.82 29.92 -9.44
C ASP A 49 -5.73 28.87 -9.73
N THR A 50 -5.23 28.83 -10.95
CA THR A 50 -4.18 27.88 -11.37
C THR A 50 -2.82 28.15 -10.76
N THR A 51 -2.61 29.30 -10.12
CA THR A 51 -1.34 29.66 -9.48
C THR A 51 -1.18 29.05 -8.09
N LYS A 52 -2.29 28.67 -7.43
CA LYS A 52 -2.30 28.14 -6.06
C LYS A 52 -2.91 26.75 -6.02
N ARG A 53 -2.18 25.80 -5.45
CA ARG A 53 -2.61 24.41 -5.26
C ARG A 53 -2.14 23.87 -3.92
N THR A 54 -3.00 23.08 -3.30
CA THR A 54 -2.63 22.22 -2.17
C THR A 54 -3.04 20.80 -2.49
N PHE A 55 -2.19 19.85 -2.18
CA PHE A 55 -2.47 18.43 -2.27
C PHE A 55 -2.05 17.73 -0.99
N SER A 56 -2.92 16.88 -0.47
CA SER A 56 -2.68 16.09 0.73
C SER A 56 -3.18 14.67 0.52
N THR A 57 -2.42 13.67 0.95
CA THR A 57 -2.84 12.28 0.97
C THR A 57 -1.98 11.46 1.90
N TRP A 58 -2.52 10.38 2.43
CA TRP A 58 -1.74 9.32 3.05
C TRP A 58 -1.39 8.26 1.99
N VAL A 59 -0.16 7.78 1.99
CA VAL A 59 0.30 6.76 1.04
C VAL A 59 1.08 5.66 1.74
N LYS A 60 0.79 4.41 1.39
CA LYS A 60 1.61 3.24 1.71
C LYS A 60 2.09 2.62 0.40
N ARG A 61 3.40 2.42 0.28
CA ARG A 61 4.01 1.98 -0.97
C ARG A 61 4.15 0.46 -1.00
N GLY A 62 3.67 -0.19 -2.06
CA GLY A 62 3.91 -1.63 -2.30
C GLY A 62 5.21 -1.91 -3.03
N ASN A 63 5.71 -0.94 -3.82
CA ASN A 63 6.99 -1.01 -4.54
C ASN A 63 7.71 0.35 -4.52
N PRO A 64 8.79 0.50 -3.74
CA PRO A 64 9.52 1.76 -3.63
C PRO A 64 10.49 2.03 -4.78
N GLU A 65 10.88 1.04 -5.57
CA GLU A 65 11.89 1.24 -6.63
C GLU A 65 11.31 1.78 -7.93
N GLY A 66 9.99 1.76 -8.11
CA GLY A 66 9.32 2.25 -9.31
C GLY A 66 9.89 1.66 -10.61
N VAL A 67 9.08 1.18 -11.50
CA VAL A 67 9.52 0.58 -12.76
C VAL A 67 9.97 1.65 -13.76
N GLY A 68 11.18 2.20 -13.60
CA GLY A 68 11.82 2.99 -14.63
C GLY A 68 11.06 4.22 -15.14
N ALA A 69 10.10 4.76 -14.36
CA ALA A 69 9.29 5.91 -14.73
C ALA A 69 8.74 6.65 -13.49
N TYR A 70 8.31 7.88 -13.69
CA TYR A 70 7.69 8.70 -12.65
C TYR A 70 6.33 8.11 -12.23
N ASN A 71 6.15 7.81 -10.95
CA ASN A 71 4.90 7.28 -10.39
C ASN A 71 4.07 8.44 -9.82
N HIS A 72 3.16 8.99 -10.61
CA HIS A 72 2.32 10.09 -10.16
C HIS A 72 1.19 9.64 -9.26
N ILE A 73 1.09 10.23 -8.07
CA ILE A 73 -0.07 10.10 -7.19
C ILE A 73 -1.21 10.91 -7.80
N ILE A 74 -0.92 12.13 -8.27
CA ILE A 74 -1.85 12.97 -9.02
C ILE A 74 -1.16 13.52 -10.27
N GLY A 75 -1.86 13.59 -11.41
CA GLY A 75 -1.29 14.13 -12.64
C GLY A 75 -2.32 14.47 -13.70
N ALA A 76 -2.01 15.47 -14.54
CA ALA A 76 -2.83 15.90 -15.66
C ALA A 76 -1.97 16.29 -16.87
N GLY A 77 -2.59 16.29 -18.06
CA GLY A 77 -1.95 16.65 -19.32
C GLY A 77 -1.42 15.44 -20.11
N SER A 78 -1.29 15.59 -21.42
CA SER A 78 -0.90 14.51 -22.35
C SER A 78 0.54 14.61 -22.87
N SER A 79 1.09 15.80 -23.02
CA SER A 79 2.46 16.03 -23.51
C SER A 79 3.33 16.79 -22.51
N ALA A 80 2.83 17.88 -21.98
CA ALA A 80 3.47 18.64 -20.92
C ALA A 80 2.68 18.42 -19.64
N ILE A 81 3.14 17.55 -18.79
CA ILE A 81 2.42 17.06 -17.61
C ILE A 81 2.60 18.05 -16.45
N ASP A 82 1.51 18.31 -15.72
CA ASP A 82 1.57 18.79 -14.35
C ASP A 82 1.25 17.62 -13.44
N GLY A 83 2.11 17.26 -12.49
CA GLY A 83 1.91 16.10 -11.64
C GLY A 83 2.79 16.07 -10.41
N PHE A 84 2.33 15.32 -9.41
CA PHE A 84 3.04 15.10 -8.17
C PHE A 84 3.06 13.61 -7.81
N GLY A 85 4.17 13.13 -7.34
CA GLY A 85 4.35 11.73 -6.96
C GLY A 85 5.79 11.36 -6.72
N PHE A 86 6.21 10.16 -7.10
CA PHE A 86 7.57 9.68 -6.89
C PHE A 86 8.41 9.86 -8.15
N ALA A 87 9.63 10.37 -7.96
CA ALA A 87 10.59 10.57 -9.04
C ALA A 87 11.07 9.21 -9.61
N ASN A 88 11.46 9.24 -10.89
CA ASN A 88 11.92 8.05 -11.60
C ASN A 88 13.13 7.40 -10.93
N GLY A 89 13.05 6.09 -10.65
CA GLY A 89 14.14 5.28 -10.10
C GLY A 89 14.54 5.66 -8.66
N THR A 90 13.73 6.46 -7.98
CA THR A 90 13.98 6.86 -6.58
C THR A 90 12.74 6.68 -5.72
N ALA A 91 12.93 6.76 -4.41
CA ALA A 91 11.84 6.79 -3.45
C ALA A 91 11.47 8.22 -3.00
N LYS A 92 11.96 9.25 -3.70
CA LYS A 92 11.76 10.66 -3.37
C LYS A 92 10.50 11.21 -4.01
N LEU A 93 9.86 12.15 -3.33
CA LEU A 93 8.74 12.89 -3.87
C LEU A 93 9.21 13.91 -4.92
N GLN A 94 8.36 14.19 -5.91
CA GLN A 94 8.67 15.14 -6.96
C GLN A 94 7.42 15.84 -7.48
N TRP A 95 7.49 17.16 -7.65
CA TRP A 95 6.63 17.91 -8.55
C TRP A 95 7.21 17.91 -9.96
N LEU A 96 6.35 17.72 -10.94
CA LEU A 96 6.63 17.91 -12.37
C LEU A 96 5.68 18.96 -12.92
N GLN A 97 6.22 20.06 -13.47
CA GLN A 97 5.47 21.13 -14.11
C GLN A 97 5.79 21.19 -15.59
N GLY A 98 4.77 21.20 -16.44
CA GLY A 98 4.93 21.29 -17.88
C GLY A 98 5.76 20.16 -18.51
N GLY A 99 6.00 19.09 -17.77
CA GLY A 99 6.84 17.96 -18.19
C GLY A 99 8.35 18.20 -18.10
N VAL A 100 8.79 19.34 -17.57
CA VAL A 100 10.21 19.75 -17.61
C VAL A 100 10.73 20.20 -16.25
N VAL A 101 9.99 21.06 -15.53
CA VAL A 101 10.45 21.60 -14.24
C VAL A 101 10.17 20.60 -13.14
N THR A 102 11.20 20.25 -12.36
CA THR A 102 11.09 19.37 -11.22
C THR A 102 11.39 20.10 -9.92
N LYS A 103 10.70 19.68 -8.85
CA LYS A 103 10.94 20.10 -7.47
C LYS A 103 10.97 18.83 -6.65
N ASP A 104 12.16 18.43 -6.22
CA ASP A 104 12.44 17.10 -5.68
C ASP A 104 12.58 17.16 -4.16
N GLY A 105 11.84 16.30 -3.47
CA GLY A 105 12.02 16.03 -2.06
C GLY A 105 13.39 15.42 -1.75
N VAL A 106 13.75 15.40 -0.49
CA VAL A 106 15.08 14.95 -0.02
C VAL A 106 15.01 13.53 0.54
N ARG A 107 13.90 13.18 1.20
CA ARG A 107 13.74 11.89 1.88
C ARG A 107 13.47 10.75 0.91
N ASP A 108 14.09 9.60 1.19
CA ASP A 108 13.77 8.33 0.54
C ASP A 108 12.66 7.61 1.31
N LEU A 109 11.46 7.54 0.73
CA LEU A 109 10.29 6.86 1.31
C LEU A 109 10.28 5.39 0.87
N ARG A 110 11.14 4.56 1.48
CA ARG A 110 11.39 3.17 1.07
C ARG A 110 10.71 2.11 1.92
N ASP A 111 10.20 2.46 3.09
CA ASP A 111 9.56 1.50 3.97
C ASP A 111 8.17 1.14 3.44
N THR A 112 8.01 -0.10 2.98
CA THR A 112 6.76 -0.62 2.45
C THR A 112 5.77 -1.04 3.55
N SER A 113 6.20 -1.03 4.81
CA SER A 113 5.32 -1.27 5.96
C SER A 113 4.71 0.00 6.53
N ALA A 114 5.20 1.18 6.12
CA ALA A 114 4.83 2.46 6.69
C ALA A 114 3.78 3.20 5.85
N TRP A 115 2.84 3.84 6.53
CA TRP A 115 2.04 4.91 5.99
C TRP A 115 2.78 6.24 6.12
N TYR A 116 2.79 7.01 5.04
CA TYR A 116 3.35 8.36 5.00
C TYR A 116 2.24 9.36 4.72
N HIS A 117 2.11 10.40 5.53
CA HIS A 117 1.34 11.57 5.16
C HIS A 117 2.19 12.45 4.25
N ILE A 118 1.66 12.76 3.08
CA ILE A 118 2.29 13.66 2.11
C ILE A 118 1.41 14.88 1.96
N PHE A 119 1.99 16.03 2.24
CA PHE A 119 1.34 17.32 2.05
C PHE A 119 2.23 18.22 1.19
N THR A 120 1.65 18.92 0.24
CA THR A 120 2.42 19.82 -0.62
C THR A 120 1.60 21.00 -1.06
N THR A 121 2.27 22.15 -1.19
CA THR A 121 1.71 23.37 -1.74
C THR A 121 2.51 23.85 -2.94
N TRP A 122 1.81 24.46 -3.88
CA TRP A 122 2.37 25.14 -5.04
C TRP A 122 1.76 26.53 -5.14
N ASN A 123 2.57 27.57 -4.99
CA ASN A 123 2.17 28.95 -5.03
C ASN A 123 3.02 29.74 -6.07
N ALA A 124 2.56 29.78 -7.31
CA ALA A 124 3.26 30.47 -8.39
C ALA A 124 3.18 32.01 -8.27
N THR A 125 2.24 32.54 -7.50
CA THR A 125 2.14 33.99 -7.23
C THR A 125 3.34 34.47 -6.42
N ASP A 126 3.75 33.71 -5.41
CA ASP A 126 4.84 34.03 -4.50
C ASP A 126 6.12 33.24 -4.83
N ASN A 127 6.09 32.38 -5.86
CA ASN A 127 7.17 31.47 -6.25
C ASN A 127 7.56 30.44 -5.17
N GLU A 128 6.59 29.94 -4.43
CA GLU A 128 6.83 29.04 -3.30
C GLU A 128 6.32 27.63 -3.59
N VAL A 129 7.16 26.64 -3.28
CA VAL A 129 6.81 25.22 -3.25
C VAL A 129 7.27 24.62 -1.95
N TYR A 130 6.36 23.93 -1.27
CA TYR A 130 6.68 23.17 -0.06
C TYR A 130 6.22 21.72 -0.20
N ILE A 131 7.04 20.79 0.26
CA ILE A 131 6.69 19.36 0.41
C ILE A 131 6.95 18.98 1.86
N TYR A 132 5.97 18.39 2.51
CA TYR A 132 6.06 17.86 3.86
C TYR A 132 5.82 16.35 3.84
N VAL A 133 6.51 15.65 4.72
CA VAL A 133 6.33 14.22 4.99
C VAL A 133 6.10 14.06 6.49
N ASN A 134 4.95 13.50 6.87
CA ASN A 134 4.57 13.30 8.27
C ASN A 134 4.68 14.59 9.09
N GLY A 135 4.16 15.70 8.56
CA GLY A 135 4.17 17.01 9.21
C GLY A 135 5.51 17.74 9.20
N GLU A 136 6.60 17.11 8.78
CA GLU A 136 7.94 17.71 8.74
C GLU A 136 8.31 18.17 7.32
N LEU A 137 8.92 19.36 7.22
CA LEU A 137 9.37 19.90 5.94
C LEU A 137 10.42 18.99 5.30
N ASP A 138 10.15 18.53 4.09
CA ASP A 138 11.05 17.72 3.27
C ASP A 138 11.75 18.53 2.18
N TYR A 139 11.02 19.46 1.57
CA TYR A 139 11.54 20.34 0.51
C TYR A 139 10.85 21.69 0.52
N SER A 140 11.63 22.74 0.23
CA SER A 140 11.11 24.07 -0.05
C SER A 140 11.89 24.75 -1.18
N SER A 141 11.23 25.58 -1.95
CA SER A 141 11.84 26.39 -3.01
C SER A 141 11.10 27.72 -3.16
N THR A 142 11.88 28.77 -3.41
CA THR A 142 11.38 30.11 -3.76
C THR A 142 11.83 30.51 -5.17
N ASN A 143 12.30 29.56 -5.97
CA ASN A 143 12.67 29.80 -7.37
C ASN A 143 11.42 30.01 -8.23
N SER A 144 11.54 30.79 -9.29
CA SER A 144 10.46 31.06 -10.24
C SER A 144 9.79 29.77 -10.72
N ILE A 145 8.49 29.74 -10.65
CA ILE A 145 7.60 28.66 -11.10
C ILE A 145 6.38 29.23 -11.82
N ASP A 146 5.83 28.48 -12.76
CA ASP A 146 4.60 28.85 -13.45
C ASP A 146 3.38 28.18 -12.80
N ALA A 147 2.19 28.60 -13.21
CA ALA A 147 0.95 28.00 -12.78
C ALA A 147 0.85 26.50 -13.18
N LEU A 148 0.24 25.69 -12.34
CA LEU A 148 -0.13 24.31 -12.67
C LEU A 148 -1.45 24.32 -13.46
N SER A 149 -1.37 24.65 -14.73
CA SER A 149 -2.52 24.99 -15.58
C SER A 149 -3.39 23.79 -15.98
N LYS A 150 -2.94 22.55 -15.73
CA LYS A 150 -3.64 21.33 -16.17
C LYS A 150 -4.33 20.58 -15.04
N LEU A 151 -3.76 20.59 -13.84
CA LEU A 151 -4.35 19.92 -12.69
C LEU A 151 -5.68 20.53 -12.28
N GLY A 152 -6.73 19.71 -12.25
CA GLY A 152 -8.05 20.14 -11.85
C GLY A 152 -8.54 21.33 -12.70
N ASN A 153 -8.37 21.30 -14.02
CA ASN A 153 -8.76 22.41 -14.88
C ASN A 153 -9.44 21.94 -16.17
N THR A 154 -10.27 22.82 -16.74
CA THR A 154 -11.03 22.55 -17.97
C THR A 154 -10.12 22.10 -19.12
N GLY A 155 -10.63 21.16 -19.93
CA GLY A 155 -9.92 20.62 -21.08
C GLY A 155 -8.80 19.62 -20.76
N HIS A 156 -8.61 19.27 -19.49
CA HIS A 156 -7.63 18.30 -19.05
C HIS A 156 -8.24 17.22 -18.16
N THR A 157 -7.83 15.96 -18.39
CA THR A 157 -8.15 14.87 -17.47
C THR A 157 -7.12 14.85 -16.34
N THR A 158 -7.60 14.84 -15.10
CA THR A 158 -6.79 14.59 -13.92
C THR A 158 -6.91 13.13 -13.52
N TYR A 159 -5.80 12.51 -13.18
CA TYR A 159 -5.67 11.11 -12.77
C TYR A 159 -5.14 11.04 -11.35
N ILE A 160 -5.68 10.10 -10.56
CA ILE A 160 -5.15 9.68 -9.27
C ILE A 160 -4.63 8.24 -9.41
N GLY A 161 -3.40 7.98 -8.96
CA GLY A 161 -2.77 6.67 -9.02
C GLY A 161 -2.16 6.30 -10.37
N LYS A 162 -2.14 7.24 -11.33
CA LYS A 162 -1.60 7.01 -12.68
C LYS A 162 -0.87 8.23 -13.22
N ARG A 163 0.23 8.01 -13.93
CA ARG A 163 0.84 9.06 -14.75
C ARG A 163 -0.03 9.35 -15.98
N SER A 164 -0.35 10.62 -16.19
CA SER A 164 -1.38 11.04 -17.17
C SER A 164 -1.08 10.67 -18.63
N ASN A 165 0.19 10.57 -19.03
CA ASN A 165 0.58 10.33 -20.42
C ASN A 165 1.22 8.96 -20.69
N SER A 166 1.14 8.03 -19.75
CA SER A 166 1.74 6.71 -19.91
C SER A 166 1.02 5.65 -19.08
N GLY A 167 1.34 4.37 -19.33
CA GLY A 167 0.88 3.22 -18.56
C GLY A 167 1.70 2.98 -17.29
N VAL A 168 2.00 4.03 -16.53
CA VAL A 168 2.69 3.93 -15.24
C VAL A 168 1.69 4.21 -14.13
N TYR A 169 1.58 3.28 -13.20
CA TYR A 169 0.58 3.27 -12.13
C TYR A 169 1.24 3.21 -10.76
N ILE A 170 0.59 3.78 -9.75
CA ILE A 170 0.98 3.61 -8.35
C ILE A 170 0.71 2.17 -7.93
N HIS A 171 1.67 1.59 -7.24
CA HIS A 171 1.57 0.32 -6.56
C HIS A 171 1.54 0.57 -5.05
N GLY A 172 0.40 0.37 -4.41
CA GLY A 172 0.23 0.64 -2.99
C GLY A 172 -1.18 1.08 -2.63
N TYR A 173 -1.26 1.96 -1.63
CA TYR A 173 -2.53 2.40 -1.06
C TYR A 173 -2.55 3.92 -0.92
N LEU A 174 -3.73 4.51 -1.08
CA LEU A 174 -4.00 5.92 -0.80
C LEU A 174 -5.14 6.05 0.20
N ALA A 175 -5.01 6.94 1.17
CA ALA A 175 -6.09 7.27 2.09
C ALA A 175 -6.24 8.78 2.18
N GLU A 176 -7.48 9.26 2.28
CA GLU A 176 -7.82 10.68 2.39
C GLU A 176 -7.07 11.58 1.40
N THR A 177 -7.44 11.51 0.14
CA THR A 177 -6.83 12.35 -0.91
C THR A 177 -7.60 13.65 -1.07
N VAL A 178 -6.94 14.76 -0.77
CA VAL A 178 -7.51 16.12 -0.83
C VAL A 178 -6.74 16.97 -1.83
N PHE A 179 -7.49 17.74 -2.60
CA PHE A 179 -6.96 18.77 -3.50
C PHE A 179 -7.72 20.09 -3.29
N LEU A 180 -6.99 21.17 -3.07
CA LEU A 180 -7.56 22.51 -2.96
C LEU A 180 -7.21 23.31 -4.22
N ASP A 181 -8.23 23.82 -4.88
CA ASP A 181 -8.15 24.62 -6.10
C ASP A 181 -8.16 26.11 -5.77
N GLY A 182 -7.01 26.75 -5.90
CA GLY A 182 -6.84 28.19 -5.64
C GLY A 182 -6.54 28.53 -4.17
N THR A 183 -6.26 27.55 -3.31
CA THR A 183 -6.00 27.76 -1.89
C THR A 183 -4.68 27.13 -1.46
N ILE A 184 -3.92 27.83 -0.61
CA ILE A 184 -2.77 27.31 0.11
C ILE A 184 -3.25 26.92 1.51
N GLY A 185 -3.23 25.62 1.80
CA GLY A 185 -3.61 25.05 3.10
C GLY A 185 -2.45 24.96 4.07
N ASP A 186 -2.75 24.58 5.30
CA ASP A 186 -1.77 24.30 6.36
C ASP A 186 -1.68 22.77 6.58
N VAL A 187 -0.47 22.26 6.72
CA VAL A 187 -0.24 20.82 6.97
C VAL A 187 -0.92 20.33 8.25
N ASN A 188 -1.06 21.20 9.25
CA ASN A 188 -1.73 20.92 10.53
C ASN A 188 -3.27 20.79 10.43
N ASP A 189 -3.86 21.12 9.27
CA ASP A 189 -5.29 20.84 9.01
C ASP A 189 -5.53 19.35 8.72
N PHE A 190 -4.49 18.60 8.31
CA PHE A 190 -4.57 17.22 7.83
C PHE A 190 -3.98 16.18 8.77
N GLY A 191 -3.19 16.63 9.75
CA GLY A 191 -2.58 15.75 10.74
C GLY A 191 -2.12 16.52 11.97
N GLU A 192 -1.71 15.78 12.98
CA GLU A 192 -1.20 16.34 14.24
C GLU A 192 -0.14 15.43 14.87
N LEU A 193 0.69 16.00 15.74
CA LEU A 193 1.67 15.24 16.50
C LEU A 193 1.07 14.75 17.82
N VAL A 194 0.98 13.43 17.98
CA VAL A 194 0.60 12.79 19.23
C VAL A 194 1.79 11.97 19.74
N ASN A 195 2.33 12.35 20.89
CA ASN A 195 3.51 11.70 21.47
C ASN A 195 4.72 11.56 20.51
N GLY A 196 4.90 12.54 19.63
CA GLY A 196 6.00 12.55 18.65
C GLY A 196 5.73 11.72 17.39
N ILE A 197 4.52 11.18 17.23
CA ILE A 197 4.08 10.47 16.03
C ILE A 197 3.07 11.34 15.29
N TRP A 198 3.24 11.50 13.98
CA TRP A 198 2.28 12.18 13.13
C TRP A 198 1.09 11.27 12.86
N VAL A 199 -0.11 11.72 13.19
CA VAL A 199 -1.37 10.97 13.08
C VAL A 199 -2.40 11.73 12.25
N PRO A 200 -3.38 11.04 11.65
CA PRO A 200 -4.48 11.67 10.93
C PRO A 200 -5.31 12.59 11.84
N LYS A 201 -5.82 13.67 11.25
CA LYS A 201 -6.77 14.59 11.87
C LYS A 201 -8.06 14.60 11.06
N ASN A 202 -9.19 14.79 11.73
CA ASN A 202 -10.49 14.83 11.07
C ASN A 202 -10.61 16.02 10.11
N ILE A 203 -10.45 15.77 8.82
CA ILE A 203 -10.49 16.79 7.77
C ILE A 203 -11.91 17.35 7.59
N SER A 204 -12.95 16.54 7.80
CA SER A 204 -14.34 16.99 7.67
C SER A 204 -14.73 18.06 8.69
N ALA A 205 -13.99 18.15 9.81
CA ALA A 205 -14.13 19.19 10.80
C ALA A 205 -13.31 20.45 10.48
N ALA A 206 -12.37 20.38 9.53
CA ALA A 206 -11.58 21.51 9.08
C ALA A 206 -12.40 22.39 8.13
N SER A 207 -12.31 23.70 8.30
CA SER A 207 -12.99 24.68 7.44
C SER A 207 -12.18 24.91 6.17
N LEU A 208 -12.00 23.87 5.34
CA LEU A 208 -11.20 23.93 4.12
C LEU A 208 -11.94 24.65 3.00
N THR A 209 -11.23 25.49 2.27
CA THR A 209 -11.73 26.12 1.04
C THR A 209 -11.28 25.31 -0.17
N TYR A 210 -12.16 24.44 -0.68
CA TYR A 210 -11.83 23.55 -1.78
C TYR A 210 -11.66 24.24 -3.13
N GLY A 211 -12.37 25.36 -3.36
CA GLY A 211 -12.46 26.00 -4.68
C GLY A 211 -13.34 25.21 -5.64
N THR A 212 -13.47 25.68 -6.90
CA THR A 212 -14.41 25.10 -7.88
C THR A 212 -14.08 23.64 -8.21
N ASN A 213 -12.81 23.31 -8.37
CA ASN A 213 -12.33 22.00 -8.81
C ASN A 213 -11.60 21.21 -7.72
N GLY A 214 -11.67 21.69 -6.47
CA GLY A 214 -11.16 20.94 -5.34
C GLY A 214 -12.00 19.70 -5.03
N PHE A 215 -11.43 18.73 -4.36
CA PHE A 215 -12.10 17.50 -4.00
C PHE A 215 -11.52 16.88 -2.72
N TYR A 216 -12.29 16.00 -2.11
CA TYR A 216 -11.89 15.13 -1.01
C TYR A 216 -12.40 13.71 -1.27
N LEU A 217 -11.48 12.78 -1.50
CA LEU A 217 -11.75 11.35 -1.69
C LEU A 217 -11.37 10.63 -0.40
N ASP A 218 -12.37 10.18 0.36
CA ASP A 218 -12.20 9.44 1.62
C ASP A 218 -12.16 7.92 1.44
N TYR A 219 -12.54 7.44 0.24
CA TYR A 219 -12.60 6.03 -0.14
C TYR A 219 -13.52 5.16 0.74
N ALA A 220 -14.41 5.78 1.51
CA ALA A 220 -15.30 5.07 2.45
C ALA A 220 -16.43 4.31 1.76
N ASP A 221 -16.85 4.73 0.57
CA ASP A 221 -17.89 4.09 -0.20
C ASP A 221 -17.28 3.09 -1.20
N SER A 222 -17.24 1.82 -0.82
CA SER A 222 -16.67 0.76 -1.67
C SER A 222 -17.44 0.55 -2.99
N SER A 223 -18.67 1.05 -3.10
CA SER A 223 -19.44 1.03 -4.36
C SER A 223 -19.08 2.19 -5.29
N ASP A 224 -18.44 3.25 -4.77
CA ASP A 224 -18.00 4.44 -5.52
C ASP A 224 -16.69 4.99 -4.91
N LEU A 225 -15.58 4.31 -5.19
CA LEU A 225 -14.24 4.69 -4.69
C LEU A 225 -13.75 6.05 -5.21
N GLY A 226 -14.41 6.60 -6.23
CA GLY A 226 -14.15 7.94 -6.78
C GLY A 226 -15.01 9.04 -6.20
N LYS A 227 -15.82 8.76 -5.17
CA LYS A 227 -16.76 9.72 -4.59
C LYS A 227 -16.06 10.89 -3.92
N ASP A 228 -16.37 12.09 -4.40
CA ASP A 228 -15.97 13.34 -3.76
C ASP A 228 -16.93 13.68 -2.62
N VAL A 229 -16.42 13.81 -1.41
CA VAL A 229 -17.17 14.18 -0.20
C VAL A 229 -16.93 15.62 0.25
N SER A 230 -16.19 16.42 -0.53
CA SER A 230 -15.92 17.83 -0.25
C SER A 230 -17.16 18.74 -0.35
N GLY A 231 -18.22 18.26 -1.02
CA GLY A 231 -19.40 19.04 -1.37
C GLY A 231 -19.28 19.79 -2.70
N GLN A 232 -18.13 19.72 -3.42
CA GLN A 232 -17.96 20.34 -4.72
C GLN A 232 -18.51 19.49 -5.87
N GLY A 233 -18.76 18.20 -5.65
CA GLY A 233 -19.30 17.28 -6.65
C GLY A 233 -18.27 16.84 -7.71
N ASN A 234 -17.00 16.93 -7.40
CA ASN A 234 -15.92 16.55 -8.32
C ASN A 234 -15.62 15.04 -8.22
N HIS A 235 -16.64 14.18 -8.42
CA HIS A 235 -16.49 12.73 -8.42
C HIS A 235 -15.56 12.25 -9.53
N PHE A 236 -14.76 11.24 -9.22
CA PHE A 236 -13.86 10.56 -10.15
C PHE A 236 -14.46 9.26 -10.64
N THR A 237 -14.17 8.90 -11.87
CA THR A 237 -14.51 7.59 -12.44
C THR A 237 -13.48 6.55 -12.01
N SER A 238 -13.94 5.44 -11.45
CA SER A 238 -13.13 4.25 -11.17
C SER A 238 -12.77 3.52 -12.46
N ASN A 239 -11.48 3.24 -12.65
CA ASN A 239 -10.98 2.47 -13.78
C ASN A 239 -10.26 1.23 -13.27
N ASN A 240 -10.75 0.05 -13.61
CA ASN A 240 -10.27 -1.26 -13.15
C ASN A 240 -10.18 -1.35 -11.62
N LEU A 241 -11.10 -0.68 -10.93
CA LEU A 241 -11.29 -0.72 -9.49
C LEU A 241 -12.65 -1.35 -9.19
N ALA A 242 -12.72 -2.12 -8.14
CA ALA A 242 -13.93 -2.79 -7.66
C ALA A 242 -14.08 -2.60 -6.13
N ALA A 243 -15.19 -3.03 -5.56
CA ALA A 243 -15.48 -2.84 -4.14
C ALA A 243 -14.39 -3.39 -3.19
N HIS A 244 -13.70 -4.45 -3.59
CA HIS A 244 -12.61 -5.06 -2.82
C HIS A 244 -11.30 -4.26 -2.85
N ASP A 245 -11.22 -3.17 -3.62
CA ASP A 245 -10.09 -2.24 -3.60
C ASP A 245 -10.26 -1.12 -2.57
N GLY A 246 -11.45 -1.01 -1.96
CA GLY A 246 -11.66 -0.31 -0.69
C GLY A 246 -11.30 -1.25 0.45
N VAL A 247 -10.19 -1.01 1.13
CA VAL A 247 -9.62 -1.93 2.14
C VAL A 247 -9.43 -1.25 3.49
N PRO A 248 -9.48 -2.03 4.61
CA PRO A 248 -9.31 -1.47 5.97
C PRO A 248 -7.85 -1.12 6.33
N ASP A 249 -6.88 -1.36 5.43
CA ASP A 249 -5.50 -0.94 5.64
C ASP A 249 -5.41 0.59 5.62
N SER A 250 -5.06 1.21 6.73
CA SER A 250 -5.06 2.66 6.90
C SER A 250 -3.97 3.12 7.85
N PRO A 251 -3.67 4.42 7.92
CA PRO A 251 -2.67 4.94 8.86
C PRO A 251 -2.93 4.59 10.32
N ALA A 252 -4.19 4.47 10.72
CA ALA A 252 -4.58 4.11 12.08
C ALA A 252 -4.74 2.59 12.29
N ASN A 253 -4.84 1.83 11.20
CA ASN A 253 -5.02 0.38 11.20
C ASN A 253 -4.14 -0.27 10.13
N ASN A 254 -2.83 -0.27 10.35
CA ASN A 254 -1.83 -0.69 9.38
C ASN A 254 -1.72 -2.21 9.30
N TRP A 255 -2.04 -2.77 8.13
CA TRP A 255 -2.02 -4.20 7.86
C TRP A 255 -0.69 -4.69 7.28
N CYS A 256 -0.43 -5.96 7.49
CA CYS A 256 0.71 -6.67 6.90
C CYS A 256 0.58 -6.78 5.37
N THR A 257 1.70 -6.70 4.68
CA THR A 257 1.84 -7.00 3.25
C THR A 257 3.12 -7.81 3.01
N LEU A 258 3.37 -8.26 1.81
CA LEU A 258 4.70 -8.76 1.45
C LEU A 258 5.67 -7.59 1.29
N ASN A 259 6.90 -7.79 1.75
CA ASN A 259 7.93 -6.75 1.78
C ASN A 259 8.79 -6.78 0.51
N PHE A 260 8.61 -5.77 -0.32
CA PHE A 260 9.43 -5.61 -1.52
C PHE A 260 10.93 -5.56 -1.22
N ASN A 261 11.32 -4.89 -0.13
CA ASN A 261 12.73 -4.72 0.25
C ASN A 261 13.37 -6.02 0.78
N ASP A 262 12.56 -6.99 1.20
CA ASP A 262 13.02 -8.31 1.64
C ASP A 262 12.65 -9.39 0.61
N SER A 263 13.02 -9.11 -0.63
CA SER A 263 12.80 -9.98 -1.79
C SER A 263 13.87 -9.72 -2.85
N ARG A 264 13.91 -10.58 -3.86
CA ARG A 264 14.81 -10.38 -5.00
C ARG A 264 14.17 -9.50 -6.09
N THR A 265 14.93 -8.56 -6.66
CA THR A 265 14.49 -7.48 -7.55
C THR A 265 13.91 -7.89 -8.92
N SER A 266 13.91 -9.17 -9.31
CA SER A 266 13.38 -9.64 -10.59
C SER A 266 11.96 -10.19 -10.51
N LEU A 267 11.18 -9.79 -9.52
CA LEU A 267 9.86 -10.32 -9.21
C LEU A 267 8.75 -9.37 -9.64
N GLY A 268 7.60 -9.95 -10.01
CA GLY A 268 6.39 -9.20 -10.23
C GLY A 268 5.67 -8.95 -8.90
N TRP A 269 5.30 -7.68 -8.67
CA TRP A 269 4.56 -7.21 -7.50
C TRP A 269 3.31 -6.49 -7.96
N GLN A 270 2.18 -6.84 -7.39
CA GLN A 270 0.89 -6.21 -7.67
C GLN A 270 0.01 -6.19 -6.42
N GLU A 271 -1.18 -5.59 -6.52
CA GLU A 271 -2.20 -5.58 -5.47
C GLU A 271 -1.70 -4.99 -4.15
N GLY A 272 -1.00 -3.84 -4.20
CA GLY A 272 -0.50 -3.19 -2.99
C GLY A 272 0.52 -4.01 -2.19
N GLY A 273 1.20 -4.99 -2.79
CA GLY A 273 2.11 -5.91 -2.11
C GLY A 273 1.44 -7.20 -1.61
N LEU A 274 0.19 -7.47 -2.05
CA LEU A 274 -0.51 -8.72 -1.72
C LEU A 274 -0.34 -9.79 -2.81
N ARG A 275 -0.03 -9.41 -4.04
CA ARG A 275 0.26 -10.37 -5.11
C ARG A 275 1.75 -10.42 -5.40
N TRP A 276 2.27 -11.63 -5.40
CA TRP A 276 3.65 -11.92 -5.74
C TRP A 276 3.72 -13.02 -6.78
N PHE A 277 4.54 -12.81 -7.81
CA PHE A 277 4.80 -13.81 -8.85
C PHE A 277 6.25 -13.75 -9.33
N SER A 278 6.73 -14.89 -9.80
CA SER A 278 8.10 -15.05 -10.30
C SER A 278 8.07 -15.58 -11.73
N ALA A 279 8.93 -15.03 -12.58
CA ALA A 279 9.16 -15.53 -13.94
C ALA A 279 10.22 -16.66 -13.99
N SER A 280 10.83 -17.01 -12.87
CA SER A 280 11.91 -18.00 -12.77
C SER A 280 11.88 -18.73 -11.44
N TYR A 281 12.67 -19.79 -11.38
CA TYR A 281 12.76 -20.71 -10.24
C TYR A 281 13.37 -20.06 -8.98
N SER A 282 12.85 -20.46 -7.83
CA SER A 282 13.51 -20.37 -6.51
C SER A 282 13.68 -18.96 -5.95
N TYR A 283 12.60 -18.19 -5.88
CA TYR A 283 12.57 -16.91 -5.21
C TYR A 283 11.75 -16.96 -3.92
N LYS A 284 12.01 -16.01 -3.03
CA LYS A 284 11.33 -15.85 -1.75
C LYS A 284 10.85 -14.41 -1.61
N ALA A 285 9.74 -14.24 -0.91
CA ALA A 285 9.25 -12.96 -0.43
C ALA A 285 8.76 -13.14 1.00
N PHE A 286 8.95 -12.14 1.85
CA PHE A 286 8.55 -12.20 3.25
C PHE A 286 7.61 -11.06 3.60
N SER A 287 6.87 -11.23 4.69
CA SER A 287 5.93 -10.24 5.19
C SER A 287 6.63 -9.01 5.77
N THR A 288 5.92 -7.87 5.73
CA THR A 288 6.37 -6.61 6.35
C THR A 288 6.29 -6.64 7.88
N MET A 289 5.44 -7.50 8.44
CA MET A 289 5.29 -7.69 9.88
C MET A 289 5.86 -9.04 10.32
N VAL A 290 6.21 -9.13 11.58
CA VAL A 290 6.81 -10.32 12.19
C VAL A 290 5.88 -10.91 13.24
N ILE A 291 6.02 -12.20 13.48
CA ILE A 291 5.54 -12.90 14.66
C ILE A 291 6.64 -12.73 15.72
N PRO A 292 6.44 -11.93 16.79
CA PRO A 292 7.53 -11.56 17.69
C PRO A 292 8.10 -12.76 18.46
N GLU A 293 7.23 -13.62 18.96
CA GLU A 293 7.58 -14.86 19.65
C GLU A 293 6.49 -15.90 19.38
N ILE A 294 6.82 -16.95 18.64
CA ILE A 294 5.83 -17.96 18.23
C ILE A 294 5.37 -18.84 19.39
N SER A 295 6.15 -18.94 20.48
CA SER A 295 5.79 -19.72 21.66
C SER A 295 4.75 -19.05 22.56
N ASP A 296 4.47 -17.76 22.36
CA ASP A 296 3.44 -17.04 23.09
C ASP A 296 2.03 -17.57 22.77
N SER A 297 1.07 -17.21 23.62
CA SER A 297 -0.35 -17.60 23.46
C SER A 297 -1.04 -16.89 22.29
N ASP A 298 -0.44 -15.85 21.76
CA ASP A 298 -0.96 -15.13 20.63
C ASP A 298 -0.98 -15.97 19.35
N THR A 299 -1.99 -15.75 18.53
CA THR A 299 -2.16 -16.48 17.28
C THR A 299 -2.14 -15.53 16.10
N TYR A 300 -1.32 -15.86 15.13
CA TYR A 300 -1.14 -15.08 13.89
C TYR A 300 -1.68 -15.89 12.73
N TYR A 301 -2.43 -15.24 11.85
CA TYR A 301 -3.08 -15.88 10.72
C TYR A 301 -2.73 -15.17 9.42
N ALA A 302 -2.47 -15.95 8.40
CA ALA A 302 -2.37 -15.48 7.02
C ALA A 302 -2.86 -16.57 6.09
N GLU A 303 -3.32 -16.19 4.91
CA GLU A 303 -3.71 -17.14 3.89
C GLU A 303 -3.25 -16.68 2.52
N TYR A 304 -3.15 -17.61 1.58
CA TYR A 304 -2.88 -17.29 0.20
C TYR A 304 -3.74 -18.13 -0.76
N HIS A 305 -4.16 -17.46 -1.82
CA HIS A 305 -4.81 -18.08 -2.96
C HIS A 305 -3.73 -18.52 -3.96
N MET A 306 -3.72 -19.78 -4.30
CA MET A 306 -2.78 -20.37 -5.25
C MET A 306 -3.27 -20.14 -6.68
N ALA A 307 -2.78 -19.06 -7.33
CA ALA A 307 -3.20 -18.71 -8.70
C ALA A 307 -2.38 -19.43 -9.78
N ALA A 308 -1.31 -20.14 -9.40
CA ALA A 308 -0.51 -20.97 -10.28
C ALA A 308 0.24 -22.05 -9.48
N ASP A 309 0.66 -23.12 -10.16
CA ASP A 309 1.50 -24.16 -9.58
C ASP A 309 2.91 -23.65 -9.26
N GLY A 310 3.61 -24.40 -8.40
CA GLY A 310 5.00 -24.15 -8.07
C GLY A 310 5.21 -23.13 -6.95
N TYR A 311 4.14 -22.68 -6.28
CA TYR A 311 4.21 -21.77 -5.15
C TYR A 311 3.92 -22.45 -3.82
N SER A 312 4.61 -22.02 -2.78
CA SER A 312 4.48 -22.51 -1.42
C SER A 312 4.46 -21.35 -0.43
N GLY A 313 3.70 -21.50 0.64
CA GLY A 313 3.65 -20.50 1.70
C GLY A 313 3.93 -21.13 3.06
N GLY A 314 4.45 -20.32 3.98
CA GLY A 314 4.80 -20.77 5.31
C GLY A 314 5.35 -19.65 6.18
N ILE A 315 6.19 -20.01 7.13
CA ILE A 315 6.93 -19.06 7.96
C ILE A 315 8.44 -19.36 7.91
N ALA A 316 9.24 -18.36 8.18
CA ALA A 316 10.69 -18.50 8.32
C ALA A 316 11.20 -17.68 9.51
N PRO A 317 12.33 -18.08 10.13
CA PRO A 317 12.98 -17.28 11.14
C PRO A 317 13.27 -15.87 10.64
N LEU A 318 13.24 -14.89 11.53
CA LEU A 318 13.50 -13.48 11.19
C LEU A 318 14.87 -13.26 10.52
N SER A 319 15.84 -14.12 10.79
CA SER A 319 17.18 -14.10 10.17
C SER A 319 17.19 -14.44 8.68
N ASN A 320 16.12 -15.04 8.13
CA ASN A 320 16.02 -15.30 6.70
C ASN A 320 15.81 -14.00 5.93
N SER A 321 16.38 -13.92 4.73
CA SER A 321 16.24 -12.79 3.80
C SER A 321 15.84 -13.28 2.41
N GLY A 322 14.99 -12.54 1.73
CA GLY A 322 14.62 -12.77 0.34
C GLY A 322 15.78 -12.65 -0.64
N SER A 323 16.84 -11.95 -0.26
CA SER A 323 18.07 -11.79 -1.04
C SER A 323 19.02 -12.98 -0.99
N ASN A 324 18.81 -13.92 -0.06
CA ASN A 324 19.66 -15.12 0.06
C ASN A 324 19.52 -16.06 -1.13
N SER A 325 20.52 -16.93 -1.30
CA SER A 325 20.56 -17.94 -2.38
C SER A 325 19.22 -18.69 -2.52
N ASN A 326 18.85 -18.97 -3.75
CA ASN A 326 17.62 -19.66 -4.13
C ASN A 326 17.42 -21.00 -3.44
N THR A 327 18.50 -21.65 -2.99
CA THR A 327 18.50 -22.97 -2.34
C THR A 327 18.56 -22.90 -0.83
N ASP A 328 18.76 -21.72 -0.24
CA ASP A 328 18.78 -21.57 1.21
C ASP A 328 17.36 -21.42 1.76
N LEU A 329 16.79 -22.52 2.17
CA LEU A 329 15.50 -22.62 2.87
C LEU A 329 15.68 -22.93 4.35
N THR A 330 16.85 -22.66 4.91
CA THR A 330 17.14 -22.97 6.31
C THR A 330 16.07 -22.40 7.24
N GLY A 331 15.39 -23.27 7.98
CA GLY A 331 14.30 -22.90 8.89
C GLY A 331 12.97 -22.52 8.21
N PHE A 332 12.86 -22.56 6.87
CA PHE A 332 11.57 -22.30 6.20
C PHE A 332 10.64 -23.51 6.41
N LEU A 333 9.50 -23.25 7.05
CA LEU A 333 8.47 -24.23 7.39
C LEU A 333 7.24 -23.93 6.54
N ALA A 334 6.95 -24.77 5.55
CA ALA A 334 5.94 -24.47 4.54
C ALA A 334 5.02 -25.65 4.22
N TYR A 335 3.85 -25.30 3.65
CA TYR A 335 3.00 -26.21 2.92
C TYR A 335 3.03 -25.86 1.43
N ALA A 336 3.31 -26.85 0.60
CA ALA A 336 3.63 -26.63 -0.80
C ALA A 336 2.52 -27.08 -1.75
N TYR A 337 2.54 -26.53 -2.96
CA TYR A 337 1.65 -26.86 -4.07
C TYR A 337 1.56 -28.37 -4.41
N ASN A 338 2.56 -29.15 -4.05
CA ASN A 338 2.63 -30.60 -4.31
C ASN A 338 2.18 -31.44 -3.10
N GLY A 339 1.44 -30.85 -2.17
CA GLY A 339 0.87 -31.54 -1.02
C GLY A 339 1.87 -31.93 0.07
N ASN A 340 3.09 -31.43 0.03
CA ASN A 340 4.10 -31.74 1.04
C ASN A 340 4.28 -30.60 2.05
N PHE A 341 4.53 -30.97 3.30
CA PHE A 341 5.12 -30.09 4.29
C PHE A 341 6.64 -30.07 4.11
N TYR A 342 7.24 -28.90 4.13
CA TYR A 342 8.69 -28.71 4.01
C TYR A 342 9.28 -28.12 5.28
N ASN A 343 10.30 -28.80 5.83
CA ASN A 343 11.23 -28.23 6.80
C ASN A 343 12.58 -28.13 6.11
N ASN A 344 13.02 -26.92 5.81
CA ASN A 344 14.10 -26.67 4.85
C ASN A 344 13.75 -27.30 3.48
N LEU A 345 14.58 -28.22 3.02
CA LEU A 345 14.37 -29.00 1.79
C LEU A 345 13.80 -30.40 2.05
N THR A 346 13.57 -30.77 3.32
CA THR A 346 13.03 -32.08 3.66
C THR A 346 11.51 -32.06 3.53
N ALA A 347 10.99 -32.90 2.65
CA ALA A 347 9.57 -33.04 2.35
C ALA A 347 8.94 -34.17 3.18
N THR A 348 7.73 -33.93 3.69
CA THR A 348 6.88 -34.93 4.32
C THR A 348 5.48 -34.81 3.73
N ALA A 349 4.91 -35.89 3.21
CA ALA A 349 3.58 -35.88 2.63
C ALA A 349 2.50 -35.49 3.66
N SER A 350 1.62 -34.57 3.31
CA SER A 350 0.47 -34.22 4.16
C SER A 350 -0.71 -35.18 4.01
N GLY A 351 -0.79 -35.87 2.88
CA GLY A 351 -1.96 -36.66 2.47
C GLY A 351 -3.05 -35.85 1.76
N TYR A 352 -2.79 -34.56 1.49
CA TYR A 352 -3.66 -33.66 0.74
C TYR A 352 -2.90 -33.10 -0.46
N ASP A 353 -3.61 -32.81 -1.55
CA ASP A 353 -3.01 -32.35 -2.80
C ASP A 353 -3.68 -31.03 -3.26
N PRO A 354 -3.07 -29.87 -2.93
CA PRO A 354 -3.62 -28.58 -3.35
C PRO A 354 -3.59 -28.43 -4.86
N VAL A 355 -4.58 -27.76 -5.41
CA VAL A 355 -4.68 -27.43 -6.83
C VAL A 355 -4.79 -25.92 -7.05
N VAL A 356 -4.49 -25.48 -8.26
CA VAL A 356 -4.69 -24.07 -8.65
C VAL A 356 -6.13 -23.65 -8.38
N GLY A 357 -6.29 -22.56 -7.68
CA GLY A 357 -7.56 -22.02 -7.22
C GLY A 357 -7.88 -22.29 -5.74
N ASP A 358 -7.09 -23.12 -5.06
CA ASP A 358 -7.27 -23.35 -3.64
C ASP A 358 -6.77 -22.20 -2.76
N ILE A 359 -7.34 -22.10 -1.57
CA ILE A 359 -6.88 -21.23 -0.48
C ILE A 359 -6.13 -22.09 0.53
N ILE A 360 -4.89 -21.72 0.80
CA ILE A 360 -4.08 -22.30 1.84
C ILE A 360 -3.94 -21.29 2.97
N SER A 361 -4.28 -21.71 4.20
CA SER A 361 -4.19 -20.84 5.37
C SER A 361 -3.12 -21.35 6.32
N ILE A 362 -2.50 -20.42 7.02
CA ILE A 362 -1.40 -20.64 7.96
C ILE A 362 -1.78 -20.00 9.28
N LYS A 363 -1.88 -20.81 10.34
CA LYS A 363 -2.09 -20.36 11.71
C LYS A 363 -0.84 -20.66 12.52
N ALA A 364 -0.18 -19.64 13.03
CA ALA A 364 1.06 -19.73 13.78
C ALA A 364 0.89 -19.16 15.19
N GLY A 365 1.38 -19.85 16.21
CA GLY A 365 1.31 -19.44 17.62
C GLY A 365 1.30 -20.64 18.56
N ASN A 366 1.42 -20.43 19.85
CA ASN A 366 1.52 -21.50 20.86
C ASN A 366 2.64 -22.51 20.55
N GLY A 367 3.75 -22.03 19.97
CA GLY A 367 4.89 -22.87 19.60
C GLY A 367 4.63 -23.82 18.44
N GLN A 368 3.63 -23.56 17.58
CA GLN A 368 3.26 -24.48 16.49
C GLN A 368 2.74 -23.75 15.26
N ILE A 369 2.67 -24.50 14.15
CA ILE A 369 2.02 -24.06 12.92
C ILE A 369 0.98 -25.11 12.53
N GLU A 370 -0.22 -24.65 12.25
CA GLU A 370 -1.31 -25.42 11.66
C GLU A 370 -1.59 -24.90 10.25
N PHE A 371 -1.72 -25.80 9.28
CA PHE A 371 -2.09 -25.49 7.91
C PHE A 371 -3.52 -25.93 7.61
N PHE A 372 -4.16 -25.17 6.72
CA PHE A 372 -5.52 -25.48 6.25
C PHE A 372 -5.55 -25.45 4.72
N LEU A 373 -6.38 -26.29 4.14
CA LEU A 373 -6.72 -26.29 2.72
C LEU A 373 -8.22 -26.01 2.58
N ASN A 374 -8.59 -24.89 1.98
CA ASN A 374 -9.98 -24.43 1.84
C ASN A 374 -10.75 -24.47 3.18
N GLY A 375 -10.11 -24.01 4.26
CA GLY A 375 -10.67 -23.98 5.62
C GLY A 375 -10.65 -25.31 6.37
N THR A 376 -10.21 -26.41 5.76
CA THR A 376 -10.08 -27.71 6.42
C THR A 376 -8.65 -27.92 6.91
N SER A 377 -8.45 -28.23 8.19
CA SER A 377 -7.11 -28.49 8.74
C SER A 377 -6.47 -29.69 8.04
N VAL A 378 -5.25 -29.50 7.56
CA VAL A 378 -4.41 -30.57 6.96
C VAL A 378 -3.31 -31.00 7.91
N GLY A 379 -3.23 -30.41 9.10
CA GLY A 379 -2.36 -30.83 10.17
C GLY A 379 -1.49 -29.76 10.78
N THR A 380 -0.80 -30.16 11.87
CA THR A 380 0.14 -29.35 12.63
C THR A 380 1.53 -29.99 12.59
N PRO A 381 2.24 -29.91 11.44
CA PRO A 381 3.49 -30.64 11.23
C PRO A 381 4.67 -30.13 12.06
N TYR A 382 4.58 -28.90 12.58
CA TYR A 382 5.67 -28.24 13.30
C TYR A 382 5.22 -27.80 14.68
N THR A 383 5.89 -28.27 15.72
CA THR A 383 5.62 -27.97 17.12
C THR A 383 6.92 -27.73 17.89
N GLY A 384 6.82 -27.15 19.10
CA GLY A 384 7.97 -26.81 19.91
C GLY A 384 8.81 -25.65 19.35
N LEU A 385 8.20 -24.80 18.55
CA LEU A 385 8.85 -23.64 17.95
C LEU A 385 9.01 -22.53 19.00
N THR A 386 10.12 -21.80 18.90
CA THR A 386 10.45 -20.63 19.74
C THR A 386 11.10 -19.54 18.89
N GLY A 387 11.03 -18.29 19.33
CA GLY A 387 11.66 -17.17 18.68
C GLY A 387 10.76 -16.47 17.66
N SER A 388 11.35 -15.52 16.94
CA SER A 388 10.63 -14.66 16.02
C SER A 388 10.61 -15.19 14.60
N TYR A 389 9.45 -15.09 13.95
CA TYR A 389 9.24 -15.56 12.58
C TYR A 389 8.56 -14.47 11.73
N LYS A 390 8.55 -14.67 10.44
CA LYS A 390 7.78 -13.91 9.46
C LYS A 390 7.09 -14.85 8.48
N PHE A 391 5.92 -14.46 7.99
CA PHE A 391 5.28 -15.19 6.91
C PHE A 391 6.11 -15.07 5.63
N GLY A 392 6.06 -16.07 4.78
CA GLY A 392 6.84 -16.06 3.57
C GLY A 392 6.26 -16.89 2.45
N ALA A 393 6.56 -16.44 1.23
CA ALA A 393 6.28 -17.10 -0.03
C ALA A 393 7.56 -17.69 -0.60
N TRP A 394 7.43 -18.81 -1.26
CA TRP A 394 8.51 -19.47 -1.98
C TRP A 394 8.01 -20.00 -3.32
N ALA A 395 8.75 -19.71 -4.40
CA ALA A 395 8.49 -20.24 -5.72
C ALA A 395 9.52 -21.32 -6.08
N LEU A 396 9.05 -22.51 -6.46
CA LEU A 396 9.87 -23.61 -6.93
C LEU A 396 9.41 -24.03 -8.33
N GLY A 397 10.05 -23.47 -9.33
CA GLY A 397 9.69 -23.78 -10.72
C GLY A 397 8.40 -23.11 -11.20
N ALA A 398 7.93 -22.13 -10.49
CA ALA A 398 6.68 -21.47 -10.78
C ALA A 398 6.77 -20.61 -12.07
N THR A 399 5.71 -20.69 -12.86
CA THR A 399 5.48 -19.79 -13.99
C THR A 399 4.04 -19.32 -13.93
N GLY A 400 3.78 -18.05 -14.30
CA GLY A 400 2.42 -17.53 -14.43
C GLY A 400 1.94 -16.65 -13.29
N ASN A 401 0.66 -16.79 -12.91
CA ASN A 401 -0.08 -15.79 -12.15
C ASN A 401 0.30 -15.62 -10.68
N GLY A 402 1.19 -16.45 -10.12
CA GLY A 402 1.72 -16.28 -8.77
C GLY A 402 0.76 -16.70 -7.67
N MET A 403 0.87 -16.02 -6.55
CA MET A 403 -0.01 -16.21 -5.39
C MET A 403 -0.50 -14.85 -4.87
N TYR A 404 -1.71 -14.83 -4.35
CA TYR A 404 -2.30 -13.69 -3.67
C TYR A 404 -2.31 -13.95 -2.17
N TRP A 405 -1.76 -13.03 -1.39
CA TRP A 405 -1.75 -13.12 0.06
C TRP A 405 -2.87 -12.27 0.66
N ASN A 406 -3.40 -12.77 1.75
CA ASN A 406 -4.34 -12.06 2.61
C ASN A 406 -3.89 -12.22 4.06
N PHE A 407 -3.65 -11.09 4.70
CA PHE A 407 -3.34 -11.02 6.13
C PHE A 407 -4.54 -10.53 6.94
N GLY A 408 -5.77 -10.64 6.35
CA GLY A 408 -7.04 -10.26 6.93
C GLY A 408 -7.67 -9.00 6.34
N GLN A 409 -6.95 -8.23 5.50
CA GLN A 409 -7.46 -6.99 4.92
C GLN A 409 -8.35 -7.17 3.69
N ASP A 410 -8.42 -8.35 3.11
CA ASP A 410 -9.23 -8.63 1.92
C ASP A 410 -9.99 -9.96 2.07
N SER A 411 -11.29 -9.90 2.28
CA SER A 411 -12.15 -11.09 2.40
C SER A 411 -12.43 -11.79 1.06
N THR A 412 -11.99 -11.23 -0.07
CA THR A 412 -12.33 -11.71 -1.41
C THR A 412 -11.13 -12.15 -2.26
N PHE A 413 -9.90 -11.96 -1.81
CA PHE A 413 -8.67 -12.16 -2.60
C PHE A 413 -8.75 -11.44 -3.96
N ALA A 414 -8.95 -10.11 -3.94
CA ALA A 414 -9.18 -9.29 -5.14
C ALA A 414 -10.41 -9.74 -5.97
N GLY A 415 -11.45 -10.18 -5.29
CA GLY A 415 -12.70 -10.65 -5.91
C GLY A 415 -12.66 -12.08 -6.44
N SER A 416 -11.53 -12.79 -6.30
CA SER A 416 -11.36 -14.13 -6.86
C SER A 416 -11.91 -15.24 -5.95
N LYS A 417 -11.74 -15.07 -4.64
CA LYS A 417 -12.15 -16.04 -3.60
C LYS A 417 -12.57 -15.31 -2.33
N THR A 418 -13.46 -15.93 -1.57
CA THR A 418 -13.79 -15.47 -0.23
C THR A 418 -12.68 -15.91 0.72
N GLY A 419 -12.06 -14.96 1.41
CA GLY A 419 -11.11 -15.25 2.47
C GLY A 419 -11.78 -15.75 3.73
N SER A 420 -11.00 -16.30 4.64
CA SER A 420 -11.44 -16.65 6.00
C SER A 420 -11.22 -15.43 6.91
N SER A 421 -12.24 -15.02 7.61
CA SER A 421 -12.21 -13.91 8.59
C SER A 421 -11.86 -14.41 9.98
#